data_d14c177ed30b0049c36f9f98062e9668
#
_entry.id   d14c177ed30b0049c36f9f98062e9668
#
_cell.length_a   1.000
_cell.length_b   1.000
_cell.length_c   1.000
_cell.angle_alpha   90.00
_cell.angle_beta   90.00
_cell.angle_gamma   90.00
#
_symmetry.space_group_name_H-M   'P 1'
#
loop_
_entity.id
_entity.type
_entity.pdbx_description
1 polymer ?
#
loop_
_entity_poly.entity_id
_entity_poly.type
_entity_poly.pdbx_seq_one_letter_code
_entity_poly.pdbx_strand_id
1 'polypeptide(L)'
;MTKLGKYLKPFALSILAIVALLFTQAMCELAMPDYMSSIVDVGIVSGGVEDGVPSVIRESEVKKLVLFMDKKEQKVFTDNYTRLISEEATDDQLDAYPILKKENVYELKDVDSATRDTIKESLRKAETTVMGLEQSAAEAKSGKSSSSRELSDEQKKMMKLLSSLPKGMDIFTVLETMPSKQLMDMKQEMNKVTDAMGAETADTANAAYVRNEYKAIGVDVDAIQSVSYTHLRA
;
A
#
# COMPACT_ATOMS: atom_id res chain seq x y z
N MET A 1 47.71 -2.94 -38.65
CA MET A 1 46.96 -2.28 -37.59
C MET A 1 47.64 -2.32 -36.19
N THR A 2 48.76 -2.96 -36.00
CA THR A 2 49.44 -3.15 -34.70
C THR A 2 50.34 -2.01 -34.22
N LYS A 3 50.63 -1.00 -35.08
CA LYS A 3 51.52 0.12 -34.70
C LYS A 3 50.84 1.14 -33.76
N LEU A 4 49.54 1.27 -33.85
CA LEU A 4 48.76 2.21 -33.01
C LEU A 4 48.73 1.80 -31.54
N GLY A 5 48.68 0.49 -31.27
CA GLY A 5 48.67 -0.06 -29.91
C GLY A 5 49.92 0.25 -29.09
N LYS A 6 51.08 0.43 -29.76
CA LYS A 6 52.35 0.72 -29.09
C LYS A 6 52.37 2.17 -28.52
N TYR A 7 51.68 3.11 -29.17
CA TYR A 7 51.56 4.49 -28.72
C TYR A 7 50.47 4.68 -27.68
N LEU A 8 49.49 3.75 -27.59
CA LEU A 8 48.43 3.78 -26.57
C LEU A 8 48.87 3.19 -25.24
N LYS A 9 49.94 2.34 -25.21
CA LYS A 9 50.43 1.71 -23.97
C LYS A 9 50.70 2.71 -22.81
N PRO A 10 51.38 3.85 -23.02
CA PRO A 10 51.66 4.78 -21.92
C PRO A 10 50.39 5.45 -21.39
N PHE A 11 49.28 5.47 -22.16
CA PHE A 11 48.03 6.07 -21.79
C PHE A 11 46.95 5.05 -21.37
N ALA A 12 47.34 3.78 -21.22
CA ALA A 12 46.40 2.70 -20.90
C ALA A 12 45.58 2.95 -19.64
N LEU A 13 46.20 3.55 -18.60
CA LEU A 13 45.53 3.91 -17.34
C LEU A 13 44.49 5.01 -17.57
N SER A 14 44.84 6.03 -18.37
CA SER A 14 43.88 7.11 -18.70
C SER A 14 42.72 6.61 -19.55
N ILE A 15 42.98 5.71 -20.49
CA ILE A 15 41.95 5.09 -21.31
C ILE A 15 41.00 4.26 -20.45
N LEU A 16 41.57 3.48 -19.48
CA LEU A 16 40.77 2.69 -18.55
C LEU A 16 39.89 3.61 -17.67
N ALA A 17 40.45 4.72 -17.19
CA ALA A 17 39.71 5.72 -16.43
C ALA A 17 38.57 6.33 -17.22
N ILE A 18 38.82 6.69 -18.49
CA ILE A 18 37.78 7.23 -19.40
C ILE A 18 36.66 6.19 -19.61
N VAL A 19 37.01 4.94 -19.88
CA VAL A 19 36.02 3.86 -20.07
C VAL A 19 35.18 3.66 -18.80
N ALA A 20 35.81 3.67 -17.62
CA ALA A 20 35.11 3.55 -16.35
C ALA A 20 34.14 4.73 -16.12
N LEU A 21 34.58 5.97 -16.41
CA LEU A 21 33.72 7.15 -16.29
C LEU A 21 32.54 7.12 -17.29
N LEU A 22 32.78 6.73 -18.55
CA LEU A 22 31.72 6.57 -19.54
C LEU A 22 30.70 5.49 -19.14
N PHE A 23 31.20 4.37 -18.56
CA PHE A 23 30.32 3.33 -18.05
C PHE A 23 29.48 3.84 -16.88
N THR A 24 30.06 4.58 -15.94
CA THR A 24 29.33 5.18 -14.81
C THR A 24 28.30 6.18 -15.33
N GLN A 25 28.67 7.02 -16.30
CA GLN A 25 27.74 7.96 -16.93
C GLN A 25 26.56 7.24 -17.57
N ALA A 26 26.82 6.20 -18.37
CA ALA A 26 25.77 5.41 -19.01
C ALA A 26 24.82 4.77 -17.99
N MET A 27 25.35 4.26 -16.86
CA MET A 27 24.51 3.70 -15.79
C MET A 27 23.64 4.77 -15.13
N CYS A 28 24.18 5.98 -14.90
CA CYS A 28 23.38 7.10 -14.37
C CYS A 28 22.27 7.54 -15.34
N GLU A 29 22.59 7.62 -16.64
CA GLU A 29 21.60 7.98 -17.66
C GLU A 29 20.47 6.93 -17.80
N LEU A 30 20.80 5.65 -17.67
CA LEU A 30 19.80 4.57 -17.67
C LEU A 30 18.94 4.54 -16.40
N ALA A 31 19.48 4.95 -15.26
CA ALA A 31 18.74 5.01 -14.00
C ALA A 31 17.82 6.24 -13.90
N MET A 32 18.08 7.31 -14.66
CA MET A 32 17.32 8.56 -14.57
C MET A 32 15.82 8.39 -14.88
N PRO A 33 15.38 7.66 -15.95
CA PRO A 33 13.97 7.41 -16.19
C PRO A 33 13.26 6.71 -15.04
N ASP A 34 13.92 5.74 -14.39
CA ASP A 34 13.35 4.99 -13.27
C ASP A 34 13.13 5.90 -12.05
N TYR A 35 14.10 6.77 -11.75
CA TYR A 35 13.94 7.77 -10.69
C TYR A 35 12.83 8.78 -10.99
N MET A 36 12.74 9.24 -12.24
CA MET A 36 11.67 10.16 -12.65
C MET A 36 10.29 9.50 -12.54
N SER A 37 10.17 8.24 -12.98
CA SER A 37 8.92 7.47 -12.82
C SER A 37 8.56 7.33 -11.33
N SER A 38 9.52 6.94 -10.50
CA SER A 38 9.30 6.81 -9.05
C SER A 38 8.87 8.12 -8.38
N ILE A 39 9.46 9.26 -8.77
CA ILE A 39 9.06 10.56 -8.24
C ILE A 39 7.62 10.91 -8.64
N VAL A 40 7.22 10.61 -9.87
CA VAL A 40 5.85 10.84 -10.34
C VAL A 40 4.88 9.89 -9.67
N ASP A 41 5.20 8.60 -9.61
CA ASP A 41 4.32 7.56 -9.09
C ASP A 41 4.14 7.70 -7.58
N VAL A 42 5.23 7.86 -6.84
CA VAL A 42 5.18 8.00 -5.37
C VAL A 42 4.73 9.42 -4.97
N GLY A 43 5.33 10.45 -5.57
CA GLY A 43 5.08 11.84 -5.17
C GLY A 43 3.72 12.37 -5.60
N ILE A 44 3.31 12.12 -6.86
CA ILE A 44 2.10 12.71 -7.43
C ILE A 44 0.92 11.73 -7.36
N VAL A 45 1.09 10.50 -7.84
CA VAL A 45 -0.01 9.52 -7.93
C VAL A 45 -0.36 8.98 -6.55
N SER A 46 0.65 8.53 -5.79
CA SER A 46 0.45 7.93 -4.46
C SER A 46 0.44 8.95 -3.32
N GLY A 47 0.68 10.25 -3.61
CA GLY A 47 0.64 11.33 -2.63
C GLY A 47 1.63 11.12 -1.48
N GLY A 48 2.83 10.63 -1.79
CA GLY A 48 3.91 10.43 -0.83
C GLY A 48 3.93 9.08 -0.13
N VAL A 49 3.02 8.17 -0.47
CA VAL A 49 3.03 6.80 0.05
C VAL A 49 3.80 5.91 -0.93
N GLU A 50 4.90 5.34 -0.48
CA GLU A 50 5.84 4.57 -1.31
C GLU A 50 5.28 3.20 -1.70
N ASP A 51 4.58 2.55 -0.78
CA ASP A 51 3.99 1.22 -1.00
C ASP A 51 2.65 1.06 -0.23
N GLY A 52 2.02 -0.10 -0.41
CA GLY A 52 0.79 -0.48 0.29
C GLY A 52 1.00 -1.00 1.71
N VAL A 53 2.15 -0.73 2.36
CA VAL A 53 2.40 -1.15 3.74
C VAL A 53 2.25 0.03 4.68
N PRO A 54 1.15 0.12 5.45
CA PRO A 54 0.95 1.23 6.36
C PRO A 54 1.94 1.18 7.51
N SER A 55 2.64 2.29 7.78
CA SER A 55 3.48 2.41 8.99
C SER A 55 2.64 2.46 10.26
N VAL A 56 1.41 2.96 10.15
CA VAL A 56 0.43 2.98 11.23
C VAL A 56 -0.97 2.76 10.65
N ILE A 57 -1.81 1.99 11.35
CA ILE A 57 -3.16 1.65 10.93
C ILE A 57 -4.10 1.58 12.14
N ARG A 58 -5.32 2.07 12.00
CA ARG A 58 -6.34 2.06 13.06
C ARG A 58 -6.82 0.64 13.37
N GLU A 59 -7.14 0.38 14.63
CA GLU A 59 -7.70 -0.91 15.04
C GLU A 59 -9.01 -1.23 14.32
N SER A 60 -9.84 -0.23 14.04
CA SER A 60 -11.07 -0.38 13.26
C SER A 60 -10.81 -0.89 11.83
N GLU A 61 -9.75 -0.40 11.18
CA GLU A 61 -9.35 -0.88 9.85
C GLU A 61 -8.74 -2.28 9.88
N VAL A 62 -7.90 -2.57 10.88
CA VAL A 62 -7.34 -3.92 11.06
C VAL A 62 -8.45 -4.96 11.19
N LYS A 63 -9.54 -4.67 11.90
CA LYS A 63 -10.70 -5.57 12.00
C LYS A 63 -11.32 -5.87 10.64
N LYS A 64 -11.42 -4.87 9.75
CA LYS A 64 -11.92 -5.06 8.38
C LYS A 64 -10.96 -5.92 7.55
N LEU A 65 -9.65 -5.64 7.61
CA LEU A 65 -8.64 -6.41 6.88
C LEU A 65 -8.62 -7.88 7.30
N VAL A 66 -8.69 -8.15 8.59
CA VAL A 66 -8.67 -9.52 9.15
C VAL A 66 -9.80 -10.40 8.60
N LEU A 67 -10.96 -9.83 8.25
CA LEU A 67 -12.05 -10.56 7.60
C LEU A 67 -11.63 -11.18 6.26
N PHE A 68 -10.72 -10.52 5.55
CA PHE A 68 -10.26 -10.93 4.22
C PHE A 68 -8.86 -11.56 4.22
N MET A 69 -8.17 -11.59 5.35
CA MET A 69 -6.87 -12.25 5.52
C MET A 69 -7.04 -13.72 5.88
N ASP A 70 -6.12 -14.56 5.39
CA ASP A 70 -6.01 -15.94 5.87
C ASP A 70 -5.19 -16.01 7.17
N LYS A 71 -5.11 -17.20 7.79
CA LYS A 71 -4.38 -17.37 9.06
C LYS A 71 -2.87 -17.08 8.95
N LYS A 72 -2.28 -17.27 7.77
CA LYS A 72 -0.86 -16.99 7.53
C LYS A 72 -0.65 -15.49 7.40
N GLU A 73 -1.49 -14.82 6.62
CA GLU A 73 -1.49 -13.36 6.45
C GLU A 73 -1.73 -12.65 7.79
N GLN A 74 -2.71 -13.10 8.57
CA GLN A 74 -2.96 -12.57 9.91
C GLN A 74 -1.76 -12.73 10.83
N LYS A 75 -1.04 -13.86 10.73
CA LYS A 75 0.18 -14.08 11.49
C LYS A 75 1.29 -13.14 11.07
N VAL A 76 1.51 -12.96 9.76
CA VAL A 76 2.50 -11.99 9.24
C VAL A 76 2.20 -10.60 9.78
N PHE A 77 0.94 -10.17 9.78
CA PHE A 77 0.54 -8.89 10.36
C PHE A 77 0.86 -8.82 11.86
N THR A 78 0.39 -9.79 12.64
CA THR A 78 0.56 -9.79 14.11
C THR A 78 2.04 -9.84 14.53
N ASP A 79 2.88 -10.58 13.79
CA ASP A 79 4.30 -10.71 14.10
C ASP A 79 5.07 -9.39 13.84
N ASN A 80 4.61 -8.57 12.90
CA ASN A 80 5.33 -7.38 12.43
C ASN A 80 4.70 -6.05 12.88
N TYR A 81 3.52 -6.05 13.49
CA TYR A 81 2.90 -4.85 14.02
C TYR A 81 2.81 -4.89 15.54
N THR A 82 2.95 -3.73 16.17
CA THR A 82 2.77 -3.54 17.61
C THR A 82 1.49 -2.75 17.85
N ARG A 83 0.63 -3.24 18.72
CA ARG A 83 -0.57 -2.53 19.11
C ARG A 83 -0.23 -1.44 20.12
N LEU A 84 -0.53 -0.20 19.80
CA LEU A 84 -0.47 0.94 20.70
C LEU A 84 -1.86 1.16 21.31
N ILE A 85 -1.91 1.12 22.63
CA ILE A 85 -3.16 1.21 23.39
C ILE A 85 -3.38 2.69 23.74
N SER A 86 -4.56 3.22 23.42
CA SER A 86 -4.95 4.61 23.67
C SER A 86 -4.72 5.06 25.11
N GLU A 87 -5.02 4.18 26.08
CA GLU A 87 -4.90 4.47 27.52
C GLU A 87 -3.45 4.49 28.02
N GLU A 88 -2.51 3.89 27.28
CA GLU A 88 -1.09 3.77 27.64
C GLU A 88 -0.20 4.67 26.75
N ALA A 89 -0.79 5.45 25.86
CA ALA A 89 -0.05 6.26 24.90
C ALA A 89 0.68 7.40 25.58
N THR A 90 1.93 7.62 25.19
CA THR A 90 2.74 8.76 25.62
C THR A 90 2.34 10.03 24.89
N ASP A 91 2.69 11.20 25.44
CA ASP A 91 2.39 12.49 24.82
C ASP A 91 2.98 12.58 23.39
N ASP A 92 4.21 12.07 23.19
CA ASP A 92 4.85 12.03 21.87
C ASP A 92 4.05 11.16 20.87
N GLN A 93 3.49 10.04 21.32
CA GLN A 93 2.63 9.17 20.49
C GLN A 93 1.29 9.81 20.20
N LEU A 94 0.71 10.55 21.15
CA LEU A 94 -0.55 11.28 20.94
C LEU A 94 -0.38 12.47 19.98
N ASP A 95 0.79 13.08 19.95
CA ASP A 95 1.12 14.14 19.00
C ASP A 95 1.41 13.57 17.60
N ALA A 96 2.11 12.43 17.53
CA ALA A 96 2.38 11.73 16.27
C ALA A 96 1.10 11.13 15.65
N TYR A 97 0.24 10.55 16.49
CA TYR A 97 -0.98 9.86 16.06
C TYR A 97 -2.21 10.41 16.80
N PRO A 98 -2.80 11.53 16.38
CA PRO A 98 -3.92 12.16 17.07
C PRO A 98 -5.15 11.26 17.27
N ILE A 99 -5.33 10.23 16.42
CA ILE A 99 -6.42 9.26 16.51
C ILE A 99 -6.32 8.39 17.77
N LEU A 100 -5.12 8.23 18.36
CA LEU A 100 -4.94 7.49 19.62
C LEU A 100 -5.79 8.01 20.77
N LYS A 101 -6.26 9.27 20.70
CA LYS A 101 -7.23 9.84 21.67
C LYS A 101 -8.62 9.18 21.58
N LYS A 102 -8.90 8.42 20.50
CA LYS A 102 -10.23 7.86 20.21
C LYS A 102 -10.22 6.34 20.08
N GLU A 103 -9.16 5.78 19.46
CA GLU A 103 -9.03 4.35 19.23
C GLU A 103 -7.56 3.93 19.22
N ASN A 104 -7.31 2.64 19.43
CA ASN A 104 -5.99 2.05 19.35
C ASN A 104 -5.50 2.02 17.90
N VAL A 105 -4.18 2.01 17.72
CA VAL A 105 -3.54 1.84 16.43
C VAL A 105 -2.53 0.69 16.48
N TYR A 106 -2.19 0.19 15.30
CA TYR A 106 -1.10 -0.75 15.10
C TYR A 106 0.01 -0.04 14.37
N GLU A 107 1.21 -0.07 14.93
CA GLU A 107 2.42 0.53 14.37
C GLU A 107 3.33 -0.56 13.84
N LEU A 108 3.86 -0.37 12.62
CA LEU A 108 4.82 -1.27 11.99
C LEU A 108 6.13 -1.24 12.75
N LYS A 109 6.65 -2.41 13.09
CA LYS A 109 7.98 -2.57 13.68
C LYS A 109 9.06 -2.19 12.65
N ASP A 110 10.26 -1.93 13.15
CA ASP A 110 11.43 -1.80 12.27
C ASP A 110 11.71 -3.17 11.60
N VAL A 111 11.55 -3.22 10.28
CA VAL A 111 11.66 -4.45 9.49
C VAL A 111 12.56 -4.20 8.28
N ASP A 112 13.26 -5.25 7.85
CA ASP A 112 14.04 -5.21 6.61
C ASP A 112 13.14 -5.19 5.36
N SER A 113 13.73 -4.88 4.20
CA SER A 113 13.01 -4.79 2.93
C SER A 113 12.33 -6.11 2.54
N ALA A 114 12.95 -7.24 2.79
CA ALA A 114 12.40 -8.55 2.44
C ALA A 114 11.16 -8.90 3.29
N THR A 115 11.19 -8.54 4.57
CA THR A 115 10.03 -8.66 5.47
C THR A 115 8.93 -7.70 5.06
N ARG A 116 9.28 -6.46 4.66
CA ARG A 116 8.33 -5.47 4.17
C ARG A 116 7.62 -5.95 2.90
N ASP A 117 8.33 -6.55 1.95
CA ASP A 117 7.74 -7.16 0.74
C ASP A 117 6.77 -8.29 1.10
N THR A 118 7.10 -9.10 2.11
CA THR A 118 6.22 -10.17 2.60
C THR A 118 4.94 -9.60 3.21
N ILE A 119 5.04 -8.52 3.98
CA ILE A 119 3.89 -7.80 4.55
C ILE A 119 3.04 -7.21 3.43
N LYS A 120 3.67 -6.53 2.45
CA LYS A 120 3.00 -5.97 1.27
C LYS A 120 2.16 -7.01 0.55
N GLU A 121 2.74 -8.17 0.26
CA GLU A 121 2.04 -9.25 -0.43
C GLU A 121 0.86 -9.80 0.39
N SER A 122 1.03 -9.88 1.73
CA SER A 122 0.00 -10.37 2.65
C SER A 122 -1.17 -9.39 2.79
N LEU A 123 -0.92 -8.08 2.73
CA LEU A 123 -1.95 -7.04 2.89
C LEU A 123 -2.67 -6.73 1.57
N ARG A 124 -1.97 -6.83 0.44
CA ARG A 124 -2.43 -6.36 -0.87
C ARG A 124 -3.86 -6.73 -1.21
N LYS A 125 -4.24 -7.99 -1.07
CA LYS A 125 -5.58 -8.46 -1.41
C LYS A 125 -6.66 -7.97 -0.45
N ALA A 126 -6.32 -7.94 0.84
CA ALA A 126 -7.24 -7.48 1.87
C ALA A 126 -7.53 -5.98 1.74
N GLU A 127 -6.50 -5.15 1.55
CA GLU A 127 -6.62 -3.70 1.36
C GLU A 127 -7.42 -3.35 0.11
N THR A 128 -7.07 -3.97 -1.04
CA THR A 128 -7.83 -3.75 -2.29
C THR A 128 -9.30 -4.12 -2.11
N THR A 129 -9.59 -5.22 -1.40
CA THR A 129 -10.96 -5.67 -1.14
C THR A 129 -11.71 -4.70 -0.23
N VAL A 130 -11.11 -4.29 0.90
CA VAL A 130 -11.71 -3.34 1.84
C VAL A 130 -11.99 -2.01 1.14
N MET A 131 -11.01 -1.46 0.41
CA MET A 131 -11.18 -0.22 -0.34
C MET A 131 -12.30 -0.31 -1.38
N GLY A 132 -12.37 -1.41 -2.13
CA GLY A 132 -13.42 -1.62 -3.13
C GLY A 132 -14.82 -1.70 -2.50
N LEU A 133 -14.94 -2.34 -1.34
CA LEU A 133 -16.19 -2.41 -0.59
C LEU A 133 -16.62 -1.05 -0.02
N GLU A 134 -15.68 -0.29 0.54
CA GLU A 134 -15.95 1.06 1.05
C GLU A 134 -16.39 2.01 -0.06
N GLN A 135 -15.71 1.96 -1.21
CA GLN A 135 -16.10 2.75 -2.38
C GLN A 135 -17.49 2.37 -2.88
N SER A 136 -17.77 1.07 -3.01
CA SER A 136 -19.09 0.58 -3.43
C SER A 136 -20.20 0.98 -2.45
N ALA A 137 -19.91 0.95 -1.15
CA ALA A 137 -20.84 1.39 -0.12
C ALA A 137 -21.09 2.90 -0.16
N ALA A 138 -20.06 3.70 -0.44
CA ALA A 138 -20.17 5.15 -0.59
C ALA A 138 -21.01 5.52 -1.84
N GLU A 139 -20.79 4.84 -2.96
CA GLU A 139 -21.56 5.01 -4.20
C GLU A 139 -23.03 4.65 -4.01
N ALA A 140 -23.31 3.52 -3.34
CA ALA A 140 -24.67 3.09 -3.02
C ALA A 140 -25.42 4.12 -2.14
N LYS A 141 -24.72 4.74 -1.18
CA LYS A 141 -25.28 5.80 -0.32
C LYS A 141 -25.51 7.12 -1.08
N SER A 142 -24.67 7.44 -2.05
CA SER A 142 -24.76 8.71 -2.81
C SER A 142 -25.79 8.68 -3.94
N GLY A 143 -26.34 7.52 -4.28
CA GLY A 143 -27.27 7.33 -5.40
C GLY A 143 -26.67 7.60 -6.78
N LYS A 144 -25.35 7.81 -6.87
CA LYS A 144 -24.61 7.97 -8.11
C LYS A 144 -24.12 6.61 -8.59
N SER A 145 -24.92 5.94 -9.40
CA SER A 145 -24.44 4.81 -10.20
C SER A 145 -23.56 5.37 -11.32
N SER A 146 -22.28 5.60 -11.01
CA SER A 146 -21.30 5.99 -12.00
C SER A 146 -20.57 4.75 -12.50
N SER A 147 -21.19 3.97 -13.36
CA SER A 147 -20.43 3.34 -14.45
C SER A 147 -21.30 2.54 -15.39
N SER A 148 -21.19 2.87 -16.66
CA SER A 148 -21.54 2.07 -17.84
C SER A 148 -20.69 0.79 -17.98
N ARG A 149 -20.09 0.27 -16.91
CA ARG A 149 -19.44 -1.03 -16.93
C ARG A 149 -20.48 -2.09 -16.69
N GLU A 150 -20.50 -3.11 -17.56
CA GLU A 150 -21.27 -4.33 -17.30
C GLU A 150 -20.75 -4.95 -16.00
N LEU A 151 -21.52 -4.75 -14.93
CA LEU A 151 -21.23 -5.36 -13.63
C LEU A 151 -21.42 -6.88 -13.75
N SER A 152 -20.50 -7.64 -13.19
CA SER A 152 -20.69 -9.09 -13.07
C SER A 152 -21.93 -9.41 -12.21
N ASP A 153 -22.46 -10.61 -12.34
CA ASP A 153 -23.66 -11.00 -11.58
C ASP A 153 -23.40 -10.97 -10.07
N GLU A 154 -22.17 -11.22 -9.65
CA GLU A 154 -21.71 -11.12 -8.25
C GLU A 154 -21.65 -9.66 -7.78
N GLN A 155 -21.15 -8.76 -8.61
CA GLN A 155 -21.15 -7.31 -8.31
C GLN A 155 -22.58 -6.79 -8.19
N LYS A 156 -23.52 -7.26 -9.04
CA LYS A 156 -24.95 -6.92 -8.93
C LYS A 156 -25.57 -7.45 -7.63
N LYS A 157 -25.23 -8.68 -7.22
CA LYS A 157 -25.67 -9.25 -5.94
C LYS A 157 -25.14 -8.44 -4.75
N MET A 158 -23.85 -8.08 -4.80
CA MET A 158 -23.22 -7.25 -3.77
C MET A 158 -23.90 -5.87 -3.69
N MET A 159 -24.12 -5.22 -4.84
CA MET A 159 -24.79 -3.92 -4.89
C MET A 159 -26.23 -4.00 -4.37
N LYS A 160 -26.95 -5.10 -4.65
CA LYS A 160 -28.27 -5.34 -4.11
C LYS A 160 -28.25 -5.55 -2.60
N LEU A 161 -27.25 -6.28 -2.09
CA LEU A 161 -27.04 -6.43 -0.65
C LEU A 161 -26.77 -5.09 0.01
N LEU A 162 -25.85 -4.29 -0.55
CA LEU A 162 -25.52 -2.94 -0.09
C LEU A 162 -26.74 -2.01 -0.08
N SER A 163 -27.58 -2.05 -1.13
CA SER A 163 -28.77 -1.22 -1.21
C SER A 163 -29.89 -1.66 -0.25
N SER A 164 -29.86 -2.91 0.21
CA SER A 164 -30.83 -3.45 1.17
C SER A 164 -30.44 -3.19 2.63
N LEU A 165 -29.23 -2.67 2.89
CA LEU A 165 -28.79 -2.34 4.23
C LEU A 165 -29.59 -1.17 4.81
N PRO A 166 -29.98 -1.21 6.09
CA PRO A 166 -30.57 -0.08 6.78
C PRO A 166 -29.63 1.14 6.71
N LYS A 167 -30.20 2.33 6.50
CA LYS A 167 -29.42 3.57 6.49
C LYS A 167 -28.67 3.73 7.81
N GLY A 168 -27.33 3.72 7.74
CA GLY A 168 -26.45 3.89 8.89
C GLY A 168 -25.75 2.61 9.37
N MET A 169 -26.08 1.45 8.84
CA MET A 169 -25.35 0.20 9.15
C MET A 169 -24.08 0.10 8.29
N ASP A 170 -22.97 -0.27 8.93
CA ASP A 170 -21.73 -0.53 8.23
C ASP A 170 -21.77 -1.91 7.57
N ILE A 171 -21.31 -2.02 6.32
CA ILE A 171 -21.23 -3.28 5.61
C ILE A 171 -20.37 -4.30 6.34
N PHE A 172 -19.29 -3.86 6.97
CA PHE A 172 -18.37 -4.76 7.70
C PHE A 172 -19.04 -5.42 8.90
N THR A 173 -19.94 -4.72 9.60
CA THR A 173 -20.76 -5.32 10.67
C THR A 173 -21.65 -6.45 10.15
N VAL A 174 -22.16 -6.32 8.93
CA VAL A 174 -22.95 -7.39 8.31
C VAL A 174 -22.06 -8.56 7.91
N LEU A 175 -20.88 -8.28 7.35
CA LEU A 175 -19.91 -9.31 6.97
C LEU A 175 -19.43 -10.13 8.17
N GLU A 176 -19.24 -9.50 9.34
CA GLU A 176 -18.88 -10.18 10.59
C GLU A 176 -19.95 -11.18 11.05
N THR A 177 -21.23 -10.91 10.74
CA THR A 177 -22.35 -11.78 11.10
C THR A 177 -22.65 -12.85 10.06
N MET A 178 -22.00 -12.81 8.90
CA MET A 178 -22.21 -13.78 7.83
C MET A 178 -21.65 -15.16 8.19
N PRO A 179 -22.30 -16.24 7.69
CA PRO A 179 -21.73 -17.59 7.79
C PRO A 179 -20.35 -17.66 7.13
N SER A 180 -19.39 -18.27 7.80
CA SER A 180 -17.99 -18.37 7.36
C SER A 180 -17.83 -18.90 5.92
N LYS A 181 -18.75 -19.77 5.46
CA LYS A 181 -18.74 -20.29 4.10
C LYS A 181 -19.02 -19.19 3.07
N GLN A 182 -20.04 -18.36 3.30
CA GLN A 182 -20.39 -17.26 2.39
C GLN A 182 -19.29 -16.20 2.35
N LEU A 183 -18.70 -15.89 3.49
CA LEU A 183 -17.55 -14.97 3.56
C LEU A 183 -16.35 -15.52 2.78
N MET A 184 -16.10 -16.82 2.87
CA MET A 184 -15.01 -17.48 2.15
C MET A 184 -15.24 -17.48 0.64
N ASP A 185 -16.46 -17.76 0.18
CA ASP A 185 -16.83 -17.72 -1.23
C ASP A 185 -16.66 -16.30 -1.79
N MET A 186 -17.11 -15.29 -1.03
CA MET A 186 -16.94 -13.88 -1.38
C MET A 186 -15.46 -13.47 -1.44
N LYS A 187 -14.65 -13.88 -0.46
CA LYS A 187 -13.21 -13.66 -0.46
C LYS A 187 -12.54 -14.23 -1.71
N GLN A 188 -12.89 -15.46 -2.08
CA GLN A 188 -12.33 -16.09 -3.28
C GLN A 188 -12.67 -15.30 -4.55
N GLU A 189 -13.90 -14.80 -4.67
CA GLU A 189 -14.32 -14.02 -5.83
C GLU A 189 -13.61 -12.65 -5.88
N MET A 190 -13.51 -11.97 -4.75
CA MET A 190 -12.76 -10.70 -4.66
C MET A 190 -11.27 -10.89 -4.98
N ASN A 191 -10.65 -11.99 -4.53
CA ASN A 191 -9.27 -12.29 -4.86
C ASN A 191 -9.07 -12.50 -6.37
N LYS A 192 -10.01 -13.15 -7.08
CA LYS A 192 -9.96 -13.25 -8.55
C LYS A 192 -10.02 -11.89 -9.23
N VAL A 193 -10.86 -10.99 -8.71
CA VAL A 193 -10.95 -9.61 -9.24
C VAL A 193 -9.63 -8.88 -9.03
N THR A 194 -9.03 -8.98 -7.84
CA THR A 194 -7.73 -8.36 -7.54
C THR A 194 -6.60 -8.96 -8.43
N ASP A 195 -6.59 -10.27 -8.60
CA ASP A 195 -5.61 -10.95 -9.48
C ASP A 195 -5.80 -10.54 -10.96
N ALA A 196 -7.05 -10.34 -11.42
CA ALA A 196 -7.35 -9.87 -12.76
C ALA A 196 -7.01 -8.38 -12.99
N MET A 197 -6.98 -7.59 -11.95
CA MET A 197 -6.64 -6.16 -12.00
C MET A 197 -5.14 -5.94 -12.31
N GLY A 198 -4.28 -6.90 -11.98
CA GLY A 198 -2.84 -6.83 -12.13
C GLY A 198 -2.14 -6.15 -10.94
N ALA A 199 -0.89 -6.53 -10.72
CA ALA A 199 -0.13 -6.12 -9.55
C ALA A 199 0.04 -4.59 -9.44
N GLU A 200 0.39 -3.92 -10.54
CA GLU A 200 0.62 -2.47 -10.59
C GLU A 200 -0.64 -1.66 -10.22
N THR A 201 -1.80 -2.07 -10.75
CA THR A 201 -3.08 -1.41 -10.42
C THR A 201 -3.46 -1.66 -8.96
N ALA A 202 -3.23 -2.86 -8.45
CA ALA A 202 -3.46 -3.19 -7.04
C ALA A 202 -2.54 -2.39 -6.11
N ASP A 203 -1.26 -2.25 -6.46
CA ASP A 203 -0.29 -1.48 -5.68
C ASP A 203 -0.68 0.01 -5.63
N THR A 204 -1.14 0.58 -6.75
CA THR A 204 -1.66 1.96 -6.78
C THR A 204 -2.91 2.12 -5.89
N ALA A 205 -3.81 1.14 -5.93
CA ALA A 205 -5.00 1.14 -5.06
C ALA A 205 -4.62 1.05 -3.58
N ASN A 206 -3.66 0.21 -3.23
CA ASN A 206 -3.19 0.05 -1.85
C ASN A 206 -2.47 1.29 -1.34
N ALA A 207 -1.64 1.93 -2.16
CA ALA A 207 -1.06 3.22 -1.80
C ALA A 207 -2.12 4.30 -1.53
N ALA A 208 -3.20 4.31 -2.33
CA ALA A 208 -4.34 5.19 -2.08
C ALA A 208 -5.10 4.84 -0.79
N TYR A 209 -5.25 3.54 -0.47
CA TYR A 209 -5.81 3.06 0.78
C TYR A 209 -5.00 3.56 1.98
N VAL A 210 -3.69 3.34 1.98
CA VAL A 210 -2.77 3.78 3.05
C VAL A 210 -2.81 5.30 3.23
N ARG A 211 -2.83 6.06 2.13
CA ARG A 211 -2.96 7.51 2.18
C ARG A 211 -4.28 7.97 2.84
N ASN A 212 -5.38 7.29 2.54
CA ASN A 212 -6.67 7.61 3.16
C ASN A 212 -6.65 7.29 4.66
N GLU A 213 -5.98 6.20 5.02
CA GLU A 213 -5.81 5.80 6.41
C GLU A 213 -4.99 6.83 7.20
N TYR A 214 -3.86 7.31 6.65
CA TYR A 214 -3.05 8.36 7.28
C TYR A 214 -3.82 9.66 7.48
N LYS A 215 -4.66 10.05 6.50
CA LYS A 215 -5.56 11.21 6.67
C LYS A 215 -6.57 11.00 7.79
N ALA A 216 -7.10 9.79 7.92
CA ALA A 216 -8.06 9.46 8.98
C ALA A 216 -7.41 9.41 10.37
N ILE A 217 -6.15 9.01 10.46
CA ILE A 217 -5.33 9.03 11.68
C ILE A 217 -4.99 10.49 12.07
N GLY A 218 -4.97 11.39 11.11
CA GLY A 218 -4.56 12.79 11.30
C GLY A 218 -3.05 12.98 11.20
N VAL A 219 -2.36 12.05 10.54
CA VAL A 219 -0.91 12.16 10.28
C VAL A 219 -0.68 13.06 9.08
N ASP A 220 0.27 13.98 9.22
CA ASP A 220 0.72 14.81 8.10
C ASP A 220 1.57 13.95 7.16
N VAL A 221 1.01 13.60 5.99
CA VAL A 221 1.68 12.76 5.00
C VAL A 221 2.94 13.44 4.46
N ASP A 222 2.94 14.77 4.39
CA ASP A 222 4.11 15.54 3.94
C ASP A 222 5.26 15.46 4.96
N ALA A 223 4.93 15.35 6.26
CA ALA A 223 5.92 15.14 7.32
C ALA A 223 6.54 13.74 7.26
N ILE A 224 5.76 12.70 6.94
CA ILE A 224 6.26 11.31 6.77
C ILE A 224 7.28 11.24 5.63
N GLN A 225 7.05 11.94 4.53
CA GLN A 225 8.00 12.04 3.42
C GLN A 225 9.36 12.55 3.88
N SER A 226 9.40 13.53 4.78
CA SER A 226 10.64 14.10 5.28
C SER A 226 11.45 13.11 6.13
N VAL A 227 10.78 12.24 6.88
CA VAL A 227 11.40 11.22 7.74
C VAL A 227 11.98 10.07 6.90
N SER A 228 11.25 9.58 5.91
CA SER A 228 11.77 8.54 4.99
C SER A 228 12.98 9.01 4.20
N TYR A 229 13.03 10.29 3.80
CA TYR A 229 14.19 10.87 3.11
C TYR A 229 15.45 10.99 3.99
N THR A 230 15.27 11.17 5.29
CA THR A 230 16.41 11.26 6.23
C THR A 230 17.02 9.89 6.54
N HIS A 231 16.22 8.82 6.56
CA HIS A 231 16.73 7.45 6.78
C HIS A 231 17.43 6.84 5.55
N LEU A 232 17.12 7.28 4.35
CA LEU A 232 17.83 6.85 3.12
C LEU A 232 19.18 7.54 2.93
N ARG A 233 19.52 8.54 3.74
CA ARG A 233 20.74 9.34 3.62
C ARG A 233 21.78 9.07 4.75
N ALA A 234 21.48 8.16 5.66
CA ALA A 234 22.38 7.69 6.71
C ALA A 234 22.95 6.31 6.38
#